data_ad8584e6ac14499b4449e07d8b61b7da
#
_entry.id   ad8584e6ac14499b4449e07d8b61b7da
#
_cell.length_a   1.000
_cell.length_b   1.000
_cell.length_c   1.000
_cell.angle_alpha   90.00
_cell.angle_beta   90.00
_cell.angle_gamma   90.00
#
_symmetry.space_group_name_H-M   'P 1'
#
loop_
_entity.id
_entity.type
_entity.pdbx_description
1 polymer ?
#
loop_
_entity_poly.entity_id
_entity_poly.type
_entity_poly.pdbx_seq_one_letter_code
_entity_poly.pdbx_strand_id
1 'polypeptide(L)'
;MSEDRGLPALDRRAVLGAALAGGAGVAAARVLGWRRVVEVDPPQLTADAVAKRSGLDWVSPLGDEATRVAHLLRRTTFGYTPAELEAAVADGYQRTVDRLIETPPAEPPPLAGADEASQTKPLNLGALQTWWTEWMITGPTPFAEKMALFWHGHFTSEFRKVGLQAPYVYWQNLTWRCFFLGDLRSILYQVTVDPAMLRYLDLAQSSGRNPNENYARELMELYTMGSGTFTEDDVKAAAKALAGWREPRTESMVKAQIDEAIKRTGSAPRTPPRPGTVRTGIFERGRAYGGPPPAFLGATRQWDAQAVIDRILEQESVAPFIARKVAVRFLSPHVEDATIARLAERFRRSRYDMRTLMHDLFTSPEFTSPAAYRALLKSPVEYMVSAAKVFGAPQLAKLAIRSGQGMGQALFDPPSVGGWPENESWISSNTMLARINFAAAAIAQLRTVPRPDDAHAVFLDATLGPQTLRLLNEAHDDRRRWTVVLCCSEFQLK
;
A
#
# COMPACT_ATOMS: atom_id res chain seq x y z
N MET A 1 17.14 34.96 30.60
CA MET A 1 15.69 34.73 30.77
C MET A 1 15.07 34.78 29.39
N SER A 2 14.98 33.66 28.72
CA SER A 2 14.30 33.49 27.41
C SER A 2 12.96 32.81 27.68
N GLU A 3 11.89 33.56 27.52
CA GLU A 3 10.54 33.03 27.62
C GLU A 3 10.28 32.05 26.48
N ASP A 4 10.14 30.81 26.85
CA ASP A 4 9.65 29.72 26.02
C ASP A 4 8.14 29.95 25.76
N ARG A 5 7.80 30.61 24.68
CA ARG A 5 6.40 30.75 24.23
C ARG A 5 5.98 29.45 23.54
N GLY A 6 5.64 28.46 24.36
CA GLY A 6 4.94 27.26 23.89
C GLY A 6 3.68 27.65 23.12
N LEU A 7 3.44 26.96 21.98
CA LEU A 7 2.19 27.01 21.25
C LEU A 7 1.03 26.83 22.24
N PRO A 8 -0.05 27.62 22.16
CA PRO A 8 -1.22 27.37 22.99
C PRO A 8 -1.72 25.95 22.73
N ALA A 9 -1.68 25.14 23.77
CA ALA A 9 -2.18 23.77 23.72
C ALA A 9 -3.64 23.85 23.26
N LEU A 10 -3.95 23.27 22.11
CA LEU A 10 -5.32 22.94 21.75
C LEU A 10 -5.91 22.23 22.96
N ASP A 11 -7.01 22.75 23.48
CA ASP A 11 -7.60 22.24 24.71
C ASP A 11 -7.92 20.75 24.56
N ARG A 12 -7.03 19.92 25.07
CA ARG A 12 -7.13 18.44 25.04
C ARG A 12 -8.41 17.95 25.68
N ARG A 13 -9.01 18.76 26.58
CA ARG A 13 -10.28 18.43 27.25
C ARG A 13 -11.47 18.62 26.31
N ALA A 14 -11.43 19.63 25.43
CA ALA A 14 -12.47 19.81 24.41
C ALA A 14 -12.47 18.68 23.38
N VAL A 15 -11.29 18.20 22.98
CA VAL A 15 -11.13 17.06 22.08
C VAL A 15 -11.57 15.76 22.74
N LEU A 16 -11.17 15.51 23.99
CA LEU A 16 -11.55 14.32 24.77
C LEU A 16 -13.05 14.33 25.15
N GLY A 17 -13.60 15.46 25.50
CA GLY A 17 -15.03 15.60 25.83
C GLY A 17 -15.95 15.31 24.64
N ALA A 18 -15.52 15.66 23.42
CA ALA A 18 -16.24 15.39 22.19
C ALA A 18 -16.13 13.92 21.76
N ALA A 19 -15.00 13.24 22.06
CA ALA A 19 -14.80 11.83 21.77
C ALA A 19 -15.67 10.90 22.64
N LEU A 20 -15.99 11.34 23.87
CA LEU A 20 -16.82 10.58 24.82
C LEU A 20 -18.34 10.70 24.54
N ALA A 21 -18.76 11.62 23.67
CA ALA A 21 -20.17 11.88 23.35
C ALA A 21 -20.72 11.09 22.14
N GLY A 22 -20.08 10.01 21.73
CA GLY A 22 -20.68 9.00 20.85
C GLY A 22 -20.62 9.24 19.35
N GLY A 23 -19.68 10.02 18.85
CA GLY A 23 -19.52 10.21 17.40
C GLY A 23 -18.12 10.66 17.02
N ALA A 24 -17.20 9.70 16.86
CA ALA A 24 -15.79 9.99 16.62
C ALA A 24 -15.53 10.90 15.41
N GLY A 25 -16.29 10.73 14.33
CA GLY A 25 -16.18 11.57 13.13
C GLY A 25 -16.74 12.99 13.32
N VAL A 26 -17.82 13.13 14.08
CA VAL A 26 -18.48 14.43 14.37
C VAL A 26 -17.60 15.32 15.26
N ALA A 27 -16.82 14.70 16.16
CA ALA A 27 -15.96 15.42 17.09
C ALA A 27 -14.70 15.99 16.41
N ALA A 28 -14.02 15.21 15.55
CA ALA A 28 -12.90 15.67 14.78
C ALA A 28 -13.31 16.80 13.84
N ALA A 29 -14.46 16.65 13.18
CA ALA A 29 -15.04 17.67 12.34
C ALA A 29 -15.33 19.01 13.07
N ARG A 30 -15.79 18.97 14.32
CA ARG A 30 -16.03 20.18 15.11
C ARG A 30 -14.77 20.92 15.51
N VAL A 31 -13.71 20.17 15.90
CA VAL A 31 -12.42 20.76 16.31
C VAL A 31 -11.69 21.42 15.15
N LEU A 32 -11.81 20.84 13.94
CA LEU A 32 -11.25 21.40 12.71
C LEU A 32 -12.21 22.38 12.02
N GLY A 33 -13.32 22.69 12.65
CA GLY A 33 -14.33 23.54 12.08
C GLY A 33 -15.18 22.87 10.99
N TRP A 34 -15.15 21.56 10.89
CA TRP A 34 -15.98 20.77 9.97
C TRP A 34 -17.43 20.77 10.47
N ARG A 35 -18.19 21.76 10.10
CA ARG A 35 -19.62 21.75 10.39
C ARG A 35 -20.33 20.80 9.42
N ARG A 36 -20.91 19.75 10.00
CA ARG A 36 -21.71 18.67 9.42
C ARG A 36 -20.90 17.60 8.73
N VAL A 37 -20.44 16.63 9.51
CA VAL A 37 -20.52 15.24 9.10
C VAL A 37 -22.03 14.92 9.08
N VAL A 38 -22.58 14.77 7.90
CA VAL A 38 -23.94 14.28 7.75
C VAL A 38 -23.87 12.80 8.12
N GLU A 39 -24.68 12.34 9.08
CA GLU A 39 -24.99 10.93 9.20
C GLU A 39 -25.60 10.48 7.87
N VAL A 40 -24.88 9.63 7.16
CA VAL A 40 -25.29 9.17 5.85
C VAL A 40 -25.35 7.66 5.87
N ASP A 41 -26.51 7.15 5.50
CA ASP A 41 -26.67 5.73 5.18
C ASP A 41 -25.68 5.32 4.08
N PRO A 42 -24.87 4.26 4.29
CA PRO A 42 -23.70 3.97 3.47
C PRO A 42 -23.92 3.73 1.97
N PRO A 43 -25.06 3.33 1.42
CA PRO A 43 -25.09 2.90 0.02
C PRO A 43 -25.38 3.98 -1.04
N GLN A 44 -25.52 5.26 -0.70
CA GLN A 44 -26.01 6.28 -1.65
C GLN A 44 -25.22 7.60 -1.71
N LEU A 45 -23.95 7.60 -1.33
CA LEU A 45 -23.10 8.78 -1.42
C LEU A 45 -22.45 8.91 -2.80
N THR A 46 -23.17 9.52 -3.75
CA THR A 46 -22.50 10.19 -4.87
C THR A 46 -22.03 11.58 -4.39
N ALA A 47 -20.95 12.10 -4.99
CA ALA A 47 -20.47 13.46 -4.71
C ALA A 47 -21.59 14.50 -4.85
N ASP A 48 -22.50 14.31 -5.82
CA ASP A 48 -23.69 15.12 -6.03
C ASP A 48 -24.70 15.04 -4.89
N ALA A 49 -24.87 13.87 -4.26
CA ALA A 49 -25.76 13.72 -3.12
C ALA A 49 -25.21 14.43 -1.87
N VAL A 50 -23.89 14.44 -1.68
CA VAL A 50 -23.20 15.18 -0.61
C VAL A 50 -23.30 16.69 -0.87
N ALA A 51 -23.06 17.13 -2.10
CA ALA A 51 -23.18 18.54 -2.50
C ALA A 51 -24.61 19.06 -2.31
N LYS A 52 -25.64 18.34 -2.78
CA LYS A 52 -27.03 18.69 -2.60
C LYS A 52 -27.46 18.78 -1.14
N ARG A 53 -26.98 17.86 -0.27
CA ARG A 53 -27.31 17.85 1.17
C ARG A 53 -26.59 18.93 1.96
N SER A 54 -25.41 19.38 1.51
CA SER A 54 -24.64 20.43 2.19
C SER A 54 -25.06 21.84 1.80
N GLY A 55 -25.94 22.00 0.81
CA GLY A 55 -26.35 23.31 0.29
C GLY A 55 -25.19 24.09 -0.36
N LEU A 56 -24.15 23.37 -0.78
CA LEU A 56 -23.01 23.91 -1.54
C LEU A 56 -23.27 23.59 -3.01
N ASP A 57 -23.29 24.62 -3.86
CA ASP A 57 -23.21 24.47 -5.30
C ASP A 57 -21.79 24.02 -5.66
N TRP A 58 -21.48 22.76 -5.35
CA TRP A 58 -20.17 22.20 -5.62
C TRP A 58 -20.13 21.67 -7.06
N VAL A 59 -19.30 22.26 -7.87
CA VAL A 59 -19.02 21.81 -9.23
C VAL A 59 -17.67 21.11 -9.21
N SER A 60 -17.62 19.87 -9.71
CA SER A 60 -16.34 19.16 -9.83
C SER A 60 -15.41 19.92 -10.76
N PRO A 61 -14.18 20.23 -10.35
CA PRO A 61 -13.22 20.95 -11.17
C PRO A 61 -12.60 20.09 -12.29
N LEU A 62 -12.99 18.82 -12.43
CA LEU A 62 -12.43 17.89 -13.43
C LEU A 62 -12.77 18.24 -14.90
N GLY A 63 -13.51 19.33 -15.15
CA GLY A 63 -13.68 19.91 -16.48
C GLY A 63 -12.39 20.54 -17.03
N ASP A 64 -11.50 20.99 -16.15
CA ASP A 64 -10.21 21.56 -16.48
C ASP A 64 -9.09 20.50 -16.59
N GLU A 65 -8.24 20.65 -17.61
CA GLU A 65 -7.15 19.71 -17.92
C GLU A 65 -6.13 19.63 -16.76
N ALA A 66 -5.74 20.78 -16.21
CA ALA A 66 -4.77 20.82 -15.12
C ALA A 66 -5.30 20.09 -13.88
N THR A 67 -6.57 20.26 -13.57
CA THR A 67 -7.22 19.57 -12.45
C THR A 67 -7.35 18.07 -12.70
N ARG A 68 -7.63 17.64 -13.93
CA ARG A 68 -7.63 16.19 -14.28
C ARG A 68 -6.25 15.58 -14.10
N VAL A 69 -5.20 16.27 -14.55
CA VAL A 69 -3.81 15.84 -14.34
C VAL A 69 -3.45 15.77 -12.85
N ALA A 70 -3.82 16.81 -12.09
CA ALA A 70 -3.61 16.83 -10.63
C ALA A 70 -4.34 15.68 -9.93
N HIS A 71 -5.58 15.39 -10.32
CA HIS A 71 -6.34 14.23 -9.84
C HIS A 71 -5.61 12.90 -10.14
N LEU A 72 -5.16 12.69 -11.38
CA LEU A 72 -4.39 11.52 -11.77
C LEU A 72 -3.14 11.36 -10.89
N LEU A 73 -2.35 12.42 -10.73
CA LEU A 73 -1.14 12.37 -9.93
C LEU A 73 -1.41 12.06 -8.44
N ARG A 74 -2.47 12.61 -7.86
CA ARG A 74 -2.86 12.28 -6.46
C ARG A 74 -3.23 10.82 -6.29
N ARG A 75 -3.85 10.21 -7.30
CA ARG A 75 -4.25 8.80 -7.28
C ARG A 75 -3.08 7.85 -7.49
N THR A 76 -2.21 8.19 -8.43
CA THR A 76 -1.15 7.31 -8.92
C THR A 76 0.20 7.50 -8.21
N THR A 77 0.36 8.59 -7.45
CA THR A 77 1.59 8.90 -6.73
C THR A 77 1.32 9.21 -5.25
N PHE A 78 2.30 9.74 -4.55
CA PHE A 78 2.15 10.23 -3.18
C PHE A 78 1.95 11.76 -3.12
N GLY A 79 1.38 12.35 -4.16
CA GLY A 79 1.31 13.79 -4.37
C GLY A 79 2.42 14.26 -5.32
N TYR A 80 2.52 15.53 -5.49
CA TYR A 80 3.42 16.16 -6.47
C TYR A 80 3.99 17.46 -5.94
N THR A 81 5.11 17.91 -6.52
CA THR A 81 5.64 19.26 -6.38
C THR A 81 5.03 20.17 -7.47
N PRO A 82 5.08 21.51 -7.32
CA PRO A 82 4.63 22.42 -8.37
C PRO A 82 5.24 22.11 -9.74
N ALA A 83 6.55 21.87 -9.80
CA ALA A 83 7.26 21.56 -11.03
C ALA A 83 6.81 20.22 -11.67
N GLU A 84 6.52 19.20 -10.86
CA GLU A 84 5.97 17.93 -11.36
C GLU A 84 4.57 18.11 -11.94
N LEU A 85 3.73 18.94 -11.32
CA LEU A 85 2.41 19.25 -11.85
C LEU A 85 2.50 20.04 -13.17
N GLU A 86 3.32 21.09 -13.21
CA GLU A 86 3.54 21.92 -14.43
C GLU A 86 4.01 21.04 -15.61
N ALA A 87 4.99 20.17 -15.38
CA ALA A 87 5.48 19.26 -16.40
C ALA A 87 4.40 18.29 -16.89
N ALA A 88 3.60 17.73 -15.97
CA ALA A 88 2.53 16.81 -16.32
C ALA A 88 1.36 17.51 -17.05
N VAL A 89 1.04 18.74 -16.69
CA VAL A 89 0.05 19.57 -17.41
C VAL A 89 0.54 19.91 -18.80
N ALA A 90 1.82 20.25 -18.98
CA ALA A 90 2.43 20.49 -20.29
C ALA A 90 2.39 19.23 -21.20
N ASP A 91 2.56 18.03 -20.63
CA ASP A 91 2.39 16.77 -21.35
C ASP A 91 0.91 16.50 -21.72
N GLY A 92 -0.02 16.92 -20.88
CA GLY A 92 -1.45 16.62 -20.95
C GLY A 92 -1.79 15.25 -20.32
N TYR A 93 -3.12 15.04 -20.12
CA TYR A 93 -3.63 13.89 -19.35
C TYR A 93 -3.19 12.54 -19.93
N GLN A 94 -3.45 12.31 -21.22
CA GLN A 94 -3.18 11.01 -21.86
C GLN A 94 -1.69 10.65 -21.82
N ARG A 95 -0.80 11.58 -22.20
CA ARG A 95 0.64 11.32 -22.17
C ARG A 95 1.16 11.10 -20.74
N THR A 96 0.53 11.76 -19.77
CA THR A 96 0.86 11.52 -18.35
C THR A 96 0.47 10.12 -17.92
N VAL A 97 -0.69 9.60 -18.34
CA VAL A 97 -1.09 8.19 -18.11
C VAL A 97 -0.07 7.25 -18.75
N ASP A 98 0.24 7.45 -20.03
CA ASP A 98 1.18 6.59 -20.76
C ASP A 98 2.56 6.59 -20.09
N ARG A 99 3.08 7.76 -19.73
CA ARG A 99 4.37 7.89 -19.03
C ARG A 99 4.38 7.18 -17.68
N LEU A 100 3.33 7.29 -16.88
CA LEU A 100 3.24 6.59 -15.59
C LEU A 100 3.31 5.07 -15.75
N ILE A 101 2.68 4.53 -16.80
CA ILE A 101 2.58 3.11 -17.07
C ILE A 101 3.86 2.56 -17.73
N GLU A 102 4.46 3.31 -18.64
CA GLU A 102 5.58 2.86 -19.45
C GLU A 102 6.94 3.08 -18.79
N THR A 103 7.05 4.03 -17.84
CA THR A 103 8.30 4.31 -17.17
C THR A 103 8.74 3.13 -16.30
N PRO A 104 9.91 2.52 -16.59
CA PRO A 104 10.44 1.45 -15.75
C PRO A 104 10.70 1.93 -14.30
N PRO A 105 10.57 1.06 -13.32
CA PRO A 105 10.85 1.41 -11.93
C PRO A 105 12.35 1.72 -11.76
N ALA A 106 12.65 2.81 -11.08
CA ALA A 106 14.02 3.09 -10.66
C ALA A 106 14.40 2.21 -9.46
N GLU A 107 15.66 1.81 -9.40
CA GLU A 107 16.18 1.06 -8.26
C GLU A 107 16.47 2.01 -7.09
N PRO A 108 15.98 1.70 -5.87
CA PRO A 108 16.35 2.44 -4.69
C PRO A 108 17.82 2.18 -4.31
N PRO A 109 18.46 3.10 -3.58
CA PRO A 109 19.79 2.84 -3.03
C PRO A 109 19.73 1.60 -2.12
N PRO A 110 20.77 0.74 -2.14
CA PRO A 110 20.80 -0.46 -1.32
C PRO A 110 20.61 -0.16 0.17
N LEU A 111 19.81 -0.96 0.86
CA LEU A 111 19.69 -0.87 2.31
C LEU A 111 20.94 -1.44 2.97
N ALA A 112 21.65 -0.61 3.71
CA ALA A 112 22.88 -1.01 4.39
C ALA A 112 22.65 -2.23 5.32
N GLY A 113 23.46 -3.27 5.16
CA GLY A 113 23.39 -4.51 5.93
C GLY A 113 22.33 -5.52 5.45
N ALA A 114 21.63 -5.24 4.35
CA ALA A 114 20.65 -6.13 3.74
C ALA A 114 21.15 -6.79 2.44
N ASP A 115 22.40 -6.63 2.07
CA ASP A 115 22.99 -7.30 0.92
C ASP A 115 23.31 -8.78 1.24
N GLU A 116 23.34 -9.63 0.21
CA GLU A 116 23.47 -11.08 0.34
C GLU A 116 24.82 -11.52 0.90
N ALA A 117 25.87 -10.75 0.62
CA ALA A 117 27.24 -11.08 0.99
C ALA A 117 27.60 -10.64 2.43
N SER A 118 26.94 -9.64 2.96
CA SER A 118 27.36 -9.00 4.23
C SER A 118 26.39 -9.16 5.39
N GLN A 119 25.43 -10.09 5.33
CA GLN A 119 24.43 -10.29 6.39
C GLN A 119 25.06 -10.84 7.70
N THR A 120 25.88 -10.03 8.30
CA THR A 120 26.44 -10.27 9.63
C THR A 120 25.56 -9.74 10.76
N LYS A 121 24.54 -8.91 10.44
CA LYS A 121 23.67 -8.26 11.42
C LYS A 121 22.19 -8.50 11.10
N PRO A 122 21.33 -8.65 12.11
CA PRO A 122 19.89 -8.72 11.93
C PRO A 122 19.36 -7.49 11.18
N LEU A 123 18.38 -7.67 10.29
CA LEU A 123 17.70 -6.57 9.61
C LEU A 123 16.93 -5.73 10.64
N ASN A 124 17.07 -4.41 10.56
CA ASN A 124 16.37 -3.49 11.47
C ASN A 124 15.09 -2.97 10.81
N LEU A 125 13.94 -3.19 11.45
CA LEU A 125 12.64 -2.75 10.94
C LEU A 125 12.59 -1.23 10.73
N GLY A 126 13.06 -0.44 11.69
CA GLY A 126 13.04 1.02 11.58
C GLY A 126 13.94 1.53 10.45
N ALA A 127 15.08 0.89 10.20
CA ALA A 127 15.94 1.21 9.07
C ALA A 127 15.25 0.87 7.73
N LEU A 128 14.61 -0.29 7.64
CA LEU A 128 13.86 -0.71 6.46
C LEU A 128 12.68 0.23 6.17
N GLN A 129 11.91 0.57 7.20
CA GLN A 129 10.81 1.53 7.09
C GLN A 129 11.30 2.91 6.65
N THR A 130 12.41 3.42 7.24
CA THR A 130 13.01 4.70 6.89
C THR A 130 13.45 4.71 5.43
N TRP A 131 14.21 3.70 5.02
CA TRP A 131 14.71 3.51 3.66
C TRP A 131 13.58 3.59 2.62
N TRP A 132 12.50 2.84 2.83
CA TRP A 132 11.40 2.86 1.85
C TRP A 132 10.59 4.15 1.90
N THR A 133 10.36 4.72 3.08
CA THR A 133 9.66 6.00 3.21
C THR A 133 10.43 7.15 2.55
N GLU A 134 11.76 7.23 2.75
CA GLU A 134 12.61 8.20 2.06
C GLU A 134 12.53 8.04 0.54
N TRP A 135 12.55 6.79 0.04
CA TRP A 135 12.43 6.53 -1.38
C TRP A 135 11.04 6.86 -1.95
N MET A 136 9.95 6.62 -1.22
CA MET A 136 8.61 7.09 -1.62
C MET A 136 8.53 8.61 -1.73
N ILE A 137 9.31 9.37 -0.94
CA ILE A 137 9.35 10.83 -0.98
C ILE A 137 10.20 11.33 -2.16
N THR A 138 11.35 10.72 -2.41
CA THR A 138 12.41 11.25 -3.30
C THR A 138 12.58 10.49 -4.60
N GLY A 139 12.09 9.27 -4.69
CA GLY A 139 12.30 8.40 -5.85
C GLY A 139 11.65 8.96 -7.13
N PRO A 140 12.32 8.79 -8.29
CA PRO A 140 11.88 9.39 -9.54
C PRO A 140 10.71 8.66 -10.20
N THR A 141 10.34 7.48 -9.70
CA THR A 141 9.24 6.66 -10.25
C THR A 141 8.14 6.42 -9.21
N PRO A 142 7.41 7.48 -8.81
CA PRO A 142 6.47 7.40 -7.69
C PRO A 142 5.27 6.46 -7.94
N PHE A 143 4.90 6.21 -9.20
CA PHE A 143 3.83 5.25 -9.51
C PHE A 143 4.28 3.81 -9.26
N ALA A 144 5.52 3.47 -9.57
CA ALA A 144 6.07 2.16 -9.23
C ALA A 144 6.08 1.92 -7.71
N GLU A 145 6.42 2.95 -6.92
CA GLU A 145 6.33 2.88 -5.45
C GLU A 145 4.89 2.78 -4.94
N LYS A 146 3.95 3.44 -5.61
CA LYS A 146 2.53 3.32 -5.30
C LYS A 146 2.01 1.92 -5.54
N MET A 147 2.42 1.29 -6.64
CA MET A 147 2.09 -0.11 -6.94
C MET A 147 2.83 -1.07 -6.01
N ALA A 148 4.07 -0.80 -5.64
CA ALA A 148 4.77 -1.59 -4.62
C ALA A 148 4.03 -1.54 -3.27
N LEU A 149 3.47 -0.37 -2.89
CA LEU A 149 2.64 -0.25 -1.69
C LEU A 149 1.29 -0.98 -1.84
N PHE A 150 0.71 -1.01 -3.03
CA PHE A 150 -0.48 -1.81 -3.32
C PHE A 150 -0.20 -3.30 -3.15
N TRP A 151 0.87 -3.82 -3.76
CA TRP A 151 1.26 -5.23 -3.64
C TRP A 151 1.67 -5.59 -2.21
N HIS A 152 2.36 -4.70 -1.50
CA HIS A 152 2.69 -4.88 -0.08
C HIS A 152 1.45 -5.01 0.80
N GLY A 153 0.36 -4.34 0.47
CA GLY A 153 -0.92 -4.48 1.14
C GLY A 153 -1.74 -5.68 0.68
N HIS A 154 -1.57 -6.15 -0.56
CA HIS A 154 -2.28 -7.29 -1.13
C HIS A 154 -1.62 -8.63 -0.80
N PHE A 155 -0.28 -8.71 -0.94
CA PHE A 155 0.54 -9.87 -0.63
C PHE A 155 1.35 -9.62 0.64
N THR A 156 0.67 -9.54 1.76
CA THR A 156 1.29 -9.12 3.02
C THR A 156 2.25 -10.15 3.57
N SER A 157 3.32 -9.66 4.20
CA SER A 157 4.19 -10.43 5.07
C SER A 157 4.56 -9.61 6.29
N GLU A 158 4.47 -10.20 7.48
CA GLU A 158 4.80 -9.55 8.74
C GLU A 158 6.28 -9.74 9.06
N PHE A 159 6.99 -8.62 9.25
CA PHE A 159 8.41 -8.61 9.55
C PHE A 159 8.77 -9.46 10.77
N ARG A 160 7.97 -9.42 11.84
CA ARG A 160 8.27 -10.14 13.09
C ARG A 160 8.18 -11.64 12.92
N LYS A 161 7.17 -12.14 12.16
CA LYS A 161 7.02 -13.57 11.87
C LYS A 161 8.06 -14.05 10.87
N VAL A 162 8.37 -13.27 9.84
CA VAL A 162 9.42 -13.59 8.86
C VAL A 162 10.79 -13.63 9.54
N GLY A 163 11.04 -12.72 10.49
CA GLY A 163 12.22 -12.72 11.34
C GLY A 163 13.38 -11.88 10.81
N LEU A 164 14.26 -11.53 11.74
CA LEU A 164 15.36 -10.58 11.55
C LEU A 164 16.60 -11.19 10.85
N GLN A 165 16.67 -12.51 10.79
CA GLN A 165 17.88 -13.27 10.41
C GLN A 165 18.20 -13.22 8.92
N ALA A 166 17.22 -12.77 8.10
CA ALA A 166 17.36 -12.74 6.66
C ALA A 166 16.65 -11.51 6.06
N PRO A 167 17.12 -10.97 4.94
CA PRO A 167 16.57 -9.78 4.33
C PRO A 167 15.29 -10.04 3.50
N TYR A 168 14.53 -11.07 3.82
CA TYR A 168 13.45 -11.56 2.97
C TYR A 168 12.37 -10.50 2.70
N VAL A 169 11.94 -9.74 3.72
CA VAL A 169 10.96 -8.66 3.50
C VAL A 169 11.54 -7.47 2.71
N TYR A 170 12.86 -7.24 2.77
CA TYR A 170 13.54 -6.28 1.92
C TYR A 170 13.57 -6.77 0.46
N TRP A 171 13.94 -8.04 0.23
CA TRP A 171 13.92 -8.64 -1.11
C TRP A 171 12.52 -8.66 -1.71
N GLN A 172 11.51 -8.99 -0.90
CA GLN A 172 10.11 -8.95 -1.28
C GLN A 172 9.70 -7.55 -1.77
N ASN A 173 10.09 -6.48 -1.06
CA ASN A 173 9.83 -5.11 -1.48
C ASN A 173 10.49 -4.77 -2.83
N LEU A 174 11.73 -5.24 -3.04
CA LEU A 174 12.39 -5.09 -4.35
C LEU A 174 11.64 -5.84 -5.46
N THR A 175 11.14 -7.04 -5.17
CA THR A 175 10.35 -7.85 -6.10
C THR A 175 9.05 -7.14 -6.50
N TRP A 176 8.30 -6.59 -5.55
CA TRP A 176 7.07 -5.83 -5.85
C TRP A 176 7.32 -4.64 -6.77
N ARG A 177 8.45 -4.00 -6.64
CA ARG A 177 8.86 -2.91 -7.53
C ARG A 177 9.19 -3.41 -8.93
N CYS A 178 9.96 -4.48 -9.06
CA CYS A 178 10.27 -5.08 -10.36
C CYS A 178 9.01 -5.54 -11.12
N PHE A 179 8.02 -6.07 -10.41
CA PHE A 179 6.78 -6.58 -10.97
C PHE A 179 5.60 -5.64 -10.81
N PHE A 180 5.83 -4.34 -10.61
CA PHE A 180 4.79 -3.37 -10.28
C PHE A 180 3.59 -3.38 -11.25
N LEU A 181 3.83 -3.57 -12.55
CA LEU A 181 2.86 -3.72 -13.62
C LEU A 181 3.16 -4.95 -14.49
N GLY A 182 3.62 -6.05 -13.92
CA GLY A 182 3.80 -7.31 -14.62
C GLY A 182 2.48 -7.99 -14.97
N ASP A 183 2.54 -9.11 -15.67
CA ASP A 183 1.37 -9.97 -15.79
C ASP A 183 1.09 -10.71 -14.47
N LEU A 184 -0.19 -10.92 -14.15
CA LEU A 184 -0.60 -11.49 -12.87
C LEU A 184 -0.06 -12.91 -12.65
N ARG A 185 0.12 -13.70 -13.71
CA ARG A 185 0.71 -15.04 -13.64
C ARG A 185 2.13 -15.00 -13.08
N SER A 186 2.96 -14.12 -13.64
CA SER A 186 4.33 -13.92 -13.17
C SER A 186 4.38 -13.37 -11.75
N ILE A 187 3.50 -12.43 -11.42
CA ILE A 187 3.39 -11.87 -10.06
C ILE A 187 3.05 -12.98 -9.06
N LEU A 188 2.04 -13.80 -9.33
CA LEU A 188 1.62 -14.90 -8.44
C LEU A 188 2.72 -15.97 -8.31
N TYR A 189 3.48 -16.23 -9.36
CA TYR A 189 4.63 -17.12 -9.27
C TYR A 189 5.71 -16.54 -8.33
N GLN A 190 6.03 -15.25 -8.48
CA GLN A 190 6.99 -14.60 -7.58
C GLN A 190 6.52 -14.62 -6.12
N VAL A 191 5.22 -14.40 -5.87
CA VAL A 191 4.62 -14.53 -4.52
C VAL A 191 4.79 -15.93 -3.97
N THR A 192 4.55 -16.96 -4.80
CA THR A 192 4.63 -18.37 -4.39
C THR A 192 6.05 -18.78 -3.99
N VAL A 193 7.06 -18.24 -4.67
CA VAL A 193 8.47 -18.58 -4.40
C VAL A 193 9.20 -17.52 -3.57
N ASP A 194 8.50 -16.50 -3.11
CA ASP A 194 9.06 -15.41 -2.29
C ASP A 194 9.48 -15.91 -0.91
N PRO A 195 10.73 -15.70 -0.46
CA PRO A 195 11.21 -16.23 0.81
C PRO A 195 10.48 -15.70 2.04
N ALA A 196 10.02 -14.43 2.01
CA ALA A 196 9.23 -13.88 3.11
C ALA A 196 7.86 -14.56 3.18
N MET A 197 7.21 -14.76 2.03
CA MET A 197 5.92 -15.43 1.93
C MET A 197 6.02 -16.92 2.31
N LEU A 198 7.06 -17.62 1.85
CA LEU A 198 7.34 -19.02 2.22
C LEU A 198 7.39 -19.21 3.73
N ARG A 199 7.98 -18.24 4.44
CA ARG A 199 8.07 -18.25 5.91
C ARG A 199 6.80 -17.76 6.58
N TYR A 200 6.21 -16.68 6.07
CA TYR A 200 5.05 -16.04 6.67
C TYR A 200 3.82 -16.94 6.69
N LEU A 201 3.58 -17.67 5.61
CA LEU A 201 2.45 -18.61 5.48
C LEU A 201 2.86 -20.08 5.60
N ASP A 202 4.03 -20.34 6.20
CA ASP A 202 4.51 -21.66 6.58
C ASP A 202 4.68 -22.65 5.40
N LEU A 203 4.70 -22.16 4.15
CA LEU A 203 4.91 -23.02 2.98
C LEU A 203 6.30 -23.66 2.99
N ALA A 204 7.32 -23.00 3.55
CA ALA A 204 8.65 -23.57 3.72
C ALA A 204 8.66 -24.80 4.65
N GLN A 205 7.67 -24.98 5.50
CA GLN A 205 7.52 -26.15 6.38
C GLN A 205 6.71 -27.26 5.70
N SER A 206 5.99 -26.96 4.63
CA SER A 206 5.16 -27.92 3.90
C SER A 206 5.98 -29.03 3.26
N SER A 207 5.48 -30.25 3.34
CA SER A 207 6.06 -31.40 2.65
C SER A 207 4.97 -32.32 2.13
N GLY A 208 5.28 -33.14 1.15
CA GLY A 208 4.32 -34.10 0.58
C GLY A 208 3.75 -35.10 1.58
N ARG A 209 4.45 -35.33 2.71
CA ARG A 209 3.95 -36.17 3.82
C ARG A 209 3.08 -35.39 4.79
N ASN A 210 3.28 -34.09 4.91
CA ASN A 210 2.53 -33.18 5.77
C ASN A 210 2.33 -31.84 5.04
N PRO A 211 1.40 -31.76 4.09
CA PRO A 211 1.11 -30.53 3.37
C PRO A 211 0.51 -29.47 4.30
N ASN A 212 1.03 -28.24 4.24
CA ASN A 212 0.50 -27.11 4.97
C ASN A 212 -0.45 -26.32 4.07
N GLU A 213 -1.67 -26.10 4.55
CA GLU A 213 -2.76 -25.47 3.78
C GLU A 213 -2.75 -23.94 3.80
N ASN A 214 -2.02 -23.29 4.73
CA ASN A 214 -2.11 -21.86 4.93
C ASN A 214 -1.88 -21.07 3.64
N TYR A 215 -0.75 -21.26 2.99
CA TYR A 215 -0.44 -20.54 1.75
C TYR A 215 -1.45 -20.84 0.63
N ALA A 216 -1.84 -22.11 0.47
CA ALA A 216 -2.78 -22.52 -0.56
C ALA A 216 -4.16 -21.86 -0.37
N ARG A 217 -4.63 -21.74 0.86
CA ARG A 217 -5.87 -21.06 1.23
C ARG A 217 -5.80 -19.58 0.88
N GLU A 218 -4.76 -18.88 1.36
CA GLU A 218 -4.61 -17.44 1.13
C GLU A 218 -4.39 -17.11 -0.35
N LEU A 219 -3.69 -17.97 -1.10
CA LEU A 219 -3.52 -17.82 -2.55
C LEU A 219 -4.86 -17.76 -3.27
N MET A 220 -5.82 -18.62 -2.89
CA MET A 220 -7.15 -18.64 -3.50
C MET A 220 -8.07 -17.57 -2.90
N GLU A 221 -8.11 -17.44 -1.59
CA GLU A 221 -9.10 -16.62 -0.89
C GLU A 221 -8.76 -15.13 -0.93
N LEU A 222 -7.54 -14.75 -0.49
CA LEU A 222 -7.17 -13.35 -0.34
C LEU A 222 -6.45 -12.78 -1.56
N TYR A 223 -5.75 -13.62 -2.33
CA TYR A 223 -4.86 -13.14 -3.37
C TYR A 223 -5.45 -13.24 -4.78
N THR A 224 -6.43 -14.16 -5.04
CA THR A 224 -6.86 -14.37 -6.42
C THR A 224 -8.37 -14.51 -6.65
N MET A 225 -9.09 -15.32 -5.89
CA MET A 225 -10.44 -15.76 -6.24
C MET A 225 -11.53 -15.20 -5.33
N GLY A 226 -11.22 -14.94 -4.07
CA GLY A 226 -12.18 -14.58 -3.03
C GLY A 226 -12.86 -15.80 -2.39
N SER A 227 -13.45 -15.59 -1.22
CA SER A 227 -14.14 -16.62 -0.44
C SER A 227 -15.33 -17.22 -1.22
N GLY A 228 -15.60 -18.50 -0.98
CA GLY A 228 -16.79 -19.18 -1.53
C GLY A 228 -16.70 -19.62 -2.99
N THR A 229 -15.52 -19.48 -3.63
CA THR A 229 -15.29 -19.84 -5.04
C THR A 229 -14.53 -21.17 -5.21
N PHE A 230 -14.14 -21.81 -4.14
CA PHE A 230 -13.39 -23.07 -4.08
C PHE A 230 -13.83 -23.89 -2.86
N THR A 231 -13.42 -25.14 -2.80
CA THR A 231 -13.74 -26.09 -1.73
C THR A 231 -12.53 -26.34 -0.82
N GLU A 232 -12.76 -26.91 0.38
CA GLU A 232 -11.69 -27.39 1.27
C GLU A 232 -10.81 -28.48 0.61
N ASP A 233 -11.37 -29.28 -0.28
CA ASP A 233 -10.60 -30.28 -1.02
C ASP A 233 -9.68 -29.64 -2.07
N ASP A 234 -10.08 -28.52 -2.67
CA ASP A 234 -9.21 -27.72 -3.53
C ASP A 234 -8.03 -27.14 -2.74
N VAL A 235 -8.26 -26.66 -1.51
CA VAL A 235 -7.18 -26.18 -0.63
C VAL A 235 -6.17 -27.29 -0.34
N LYS A 236 -6.65 -28.47 0.03
CA LYS A 236 -5.78 -29.64 0.28
C LYS A 236 -5.03 -30.08 -0.98
N ALA A 237 -5.69 -30.02 -2.13
CA ALA A 237 -5.06 -30.35 -3.41
C ALA A 237 -3.94 -29.39 -3.77
N ALA A 238 -4.18 -28.08 -3.66
CA ALA A 238 -3.18 -27.05 -3.87
C ALA A 238 -2.02 -27.16 -2.87
N ALA A 239 -2.30 -27.41 -1.59
CA ALA A 239 -1.27 -27.62 -0.57
C ALA A 239 -0.32 -28.80 -0.89
N LYS A 240 -0.86 -29.91 -1.40
CA LYS A 240 -0.05 -31.05 -1.90
C LYS A 240 0.79 -30.64 -3.10
N ALA A 241 0.21 -29.93 -4.06
CA ALA A 241 0.89 -29.50 -5.28
C ALA A 241 2.04 -28.50 -5.01
N LEU A 242 1.88 -27.67 -4.00
CA LEU A 242 2.84 -26.62 -3.62
C LEU A 242 3.87 -27.10 -2.57
N ALA A 243 3.77 -28.34 -2.07
CA ALA A 243 4.71 -28.86 -1.09
C ALA A 243 6.12 -29.05 -1.68
N GLY A 244 7.14 -28.75 -0.89
CA GLY A 244 8.54 -28.95 -1.28
C GLY A 244 9.35 -27.66 -1.45
N TRP A 245 8.74 -26.50 -1.38
CA TRP A 245 9.44 -25.22 -1.40
C TRP A 245 10.11 -24.91 -0.07
N ARG A 246 11.29 -24.27 -0.13
CA ARG A 246 12.08 -23.84 1.03
C ARG A 246 12.63 -22.45 0.80
N GLU A 247 12.81 -21.70 1.87
CA GLU A 247 13.55 -20.44 1.79
C GLU A 247 15.03 -20.69 1.47
N PRO A 248 15.70 -19.79 0.71
CA PRO A 248 17.14 -19.85 0.50
C PRO A 248 17.87 -19.58 1.82
N ARG A 249 19.04 -20.16 1.98
CA ARG A 249 19.88 -19.90 3.16
C ARG A 249 20.87 -18.78 2.85
N THR A 250 20.98 -17.82 3.74
CA THR A 250 22.05 -16.81 3.69
C THR A 250 23.35 -17.37 4.23
N GLU A 251 24.48 -16.75 3.91
CA GLU A 251 25.79 -17.15 4.46
C GLU A 251 25.80 -17.12 5.98
N SER A 252 25.17 -16.11 6.60
CA SER A 252 25.06 -16.01 8.06
C SER A 252 24.25 -17.16 8.66
N MET A 253 23.17 -17.59 8.00
CA MET A 253 22.37 -18.75 8.45
C MET A 253 23.16 -20.05 8.33
N VAL A 254 23.91 -20.23 7.25
CA VAL A 254 24.80 -21.39 7.04
C VAL A 254 25.87 -21.41 8.11
N LYS A 255 26.54 -20.30 8.37
CA LYS A 255 27.54 -20.17 9.41
C LYS A 255 26.96 -20.50 10.78
N ALA A 256 25.82 -19.92 11.16
CA ALA A 256 25.15 -20.20 12.43
C ALA A 256 24.83 -21.70 12.61
N GLN A 257 24.36 -22.39 11.56
CA GLN A 257 24.06 -23.81 11.59
C GLN A 257 25.34 -24.66 11.78
N ILE A 258 26.43 -24.28 11.12
CA ILE A 258 27.75 -24.97 11.31
C ILE A 258 28.25 -24.75 12.73
N ASP A 259 28.23 -23.54 13.25
CA ASP A 259 28.66 -23.20 14.60
C ASP A 259 27.84 -23.96 15.66
N GLU A 260 26.53 -24.06 15.48
CA GLU A 260 25.67 -24.85 16.38
C GLU A 260 25.94 -26.35 16.29
N ALA A 261 26.16 -26.88 15.09
CA ALA A 261 26.53 -28.27 14.91
C ALA A 261 27.88 -28.60 15.62
N ILE A 262 28.85 -27.71 15.47
CA ILE A 262 30.17 -27.85 16.18
C ILE A 262 29.97 -27.84 17.70
N LYS A 263 29.17 -26.90 18.23
CA LYS A 263 28.86 -26.83 19.67
C LYS A 263 28.22 -28.12 20.18
N ARG A 264 27.33 -28.73 19.39
CA ARG A 264 26.57 -29.92 19.78
C ARG A 264 27.36 -31.21 19.61
N THR A 265 28.19 -31.35 18.59
CA THR A 265 28.84 -32.61 18.19
C THR A 265 30.35 -32.56 18.28
N GLY A 266 30.95 -31.40 18.57
CA GLY A 266 32.41 -31.20 18.59
C GLY A 266 33.05 -31.09 17.21
N SER A 267 32.29 -31.20 16.11
CA SER A 267 32.84 -31.17 14.75
C SER A 267 31.86 -30.55 13.75
N ALA A 268 32.41 -30.00 12.66
CA ALA A 268 31.59 -29.49 11.56
C ALA A 268 30.82 -30.63 10.85
N PRO A 269 29.64 -30.35 10.28
CA PRO A 269 28.91 -31.34 9.50
C PRO A 269 29.77 -31.87 8.34
N ARG A 270 29.71 -33.17 8.08
CA ARG A 270 30.44 -33.80 6.93
C ARG A 270 30.04 -33.20 5.59
N THR A 271 28.76 -32.78 5.48
CA THR A 271 28.24 -32.08 4.32
C THR A 271 27.66 -30.73 4.81
N PRO A 272 28.47 -29.66 4.81
CA PRO A 272 28.00 -28.37 5.27
C PRO A 272 26.91 -27.84 4.32
N PRO A 273 25.85 -27.20 4.88
CA PRO A 273 24.88 -26.53 4.07
C PRO A 273 25.55 -25.42 3.26
N ARG A 274 25.00 -25.13 2.07
CA ARG A 274 25.50 -24.04 1.21
C ARG A 274 24.52 -22.87 1.22
N PRO A 275 25.00 -21.62 1.14
CA PRO A 275 24.12 -20.47 0.94
C PRO A 275 23.43 -20.56 -0.40
N GLY A 276 22.20 -20.04 -0.45
CA GLY A 276 21.47 -19.85 -1.71
C GLY A 276 22.05 -18.68 -2.50
N THR A 277 22.07 -18.81 -3.82
CA THR A 277 22.59 -17.79 -4.74
C THR A 277 21.48 -16.91 -5.33
N VAL A 278 20.21 -17.20 -5.03
CA VAL A 278 19.04 -16.53 -5.60
C VAL A 278 18.13 -16.00 -4.49
N ARG A 279 17.43 -14.92 -4.81
CA ARG A 279 16.45 -14.27 -3.90
C ARG A 279 15.07 -14.92 -3.96
N THR A 280 14.97 -16.16 -4.39
CA THR A 280 13.74 -16.93 -4.51
C THR A 280 13.85 -18.23 -3.73
N GLY A 281 12.71 -18.84 -3.45
CA GLY A 281 12.62 -20.16 -2.86
C GLY A 281 13.33 -21.23 -3.67
N ILE A 282 13.71 -22.30 -3.00
CA ILE A 282 14.37 -23.48 -3.58
C ILE A 282 13.39 -24.64 -3.50
N PHE A 283 13.17 -25.32 -4.63
CA PHE A 283 12.32 -26.51 -4.67
C PHE A 283 13.13 -27.77 -4.38
N GLU A 284 12.75 -28.50 -3.31
CA GLU A 284 13.35 -29.76 -2.89
C GLU A 284 12.46 -30.95 -3.30
N ARG A 285 12.80 -31.64 -4.41
CA ARG A 285 12.02 -32.80 -4.90
C ARG A 285 11.76 -33.87 -3.85
N GLY A 286 12.70 -34.14 -2.96
CA GLY A 286 12.55 -35.12 -1.89
C GLY A 286 11.48 -34.78 -0.85
N ARG A 287 11.01 -33.54 -0.86
CA ARG A 287 9.92 -33.04 0.00
C ARG A 287 8.62 -32.82 -0.74
N ALA A 288 8.61 -32.94 -2.05
CA ALA A 288 7.39 -32.81 -2.85
C ALA A 288 6.39 -33.92 -2.57
N TYR A 289 5.15 -33.71 -2.92
CA TYR A 289 4.11 -34.73 -2.87
C TYR A 289 4.38 -35.79 -3.95
N GLY A 290 4.50 -37.04 -3.55
CA GLY A 290 4.81 -38.16 -4.44
C GLY A 290 3.62 -39.11 -4.68
N GLY A 291 2.41 -38.76 -4.23
CA GLY A 291 1.21 -39.56 -4.44
C GLY A 291 0.53 -39.29 -5.80
N PRO A 292 -0.62 -39.91 -6.05
CA PRO A 292 -1.38 -39.66 -7.27
C PRO A 292 -1.83 -38.20 -7.35
N PRO A 293 -1.90 -37.62 -8.57
CA PRO A 293 -2.31 -36.24 -8.76
C PRO A 293 -3.67 -35.96 -8.15
N PRO A 294 -3.82 -34.96 -7.25
CA PRO A 294 -5.10 -34.60 -6.69
C PRO A 294 -5.99 -33.90 -7.73
N ALA A 295 -7.32 -34.03 -7.58
CA ALA A 295 -8.25 -33.15 -8.27
C ALA A 295 -8.17 -31.75 -7.67
N PHE A 296 -8.00 -30.74 -8.52
CA PHE A 296 -7.90 -29.33 -8.13
C PHE A 296 -8.73 -28.46 -9.09
N LEU A 297 -9.67 -27.70 -8.55
CA LEU A 297 -10.59 -26.84 -9.28
C LEU A 297 -11.21 -27.55 -10.51
N GLY A 298 -11.67 -28.79 -10.32
CA GLY A 298 -12.33 -29.58 -11.36
C GLY A 298 -11.41 -30.25 -12.39
N ALA A 299 -10.07 -30.19 -12.22
CA ALA A 299 -9.12 -30.85 -13.11
C ALA A 299 -8.19 -31.80 -12.33
N THR A 300 -7.74 -32.89 -13.00
CA THR A 300 -6.75 -33.83 -12.44
C THR A 300 -5.59 -33.97 -13.40
N ARG A 301 -4.41 -33.50 -12.97
CA ARG A 301 -3.15 -33.55 -13.74
C ARG A 301 -1.97 -33.47 -12.79
N GLN A 302 -0.75 -33.65 -13.29
CA GLN A 302 0.44 -33.35 -12.51
C GLN A 302 0.49 -31.83 -12.23
N TRP A 303 0.70 -31.48 -10.97
CA TRP A 303 0.70 -30.11 -10.49
C TRP A 303 2.10 -29.71 -10.02
N ASP A 304 2.57 -28.60 -10.53
CA ASP A 304 3.64 -27.78 -9.96
C ASP A 304 3.08 -26.37 -9.66
N ALA A 305 3.90 -25.50 -9.15
CA ALA A 305 3.47 -24.14 -8.78
C ALA A 305 2.90 -23.35 -9.97
N GLN A 306 3.49 -23.52 -11.17
CA GLN A 306 2.99 -22.84 -12.37
C GLN A 306 1.64 -23.40 -12.80
N ALA A 307 1.50 -24.72 -12.82
CA ALA A 307 0.24 -25.38 -13.19
C ALA A 307 -0.92 -25.06 -12.21
N VAL A 308 -0.61 -24.89 -10.91
CA VAL A 308 -1.58 -24.45 -9.91
C VAL A 308 -2.04 -23.01 -10.22
N ILE A 309 -1.10 -22.10 -10.47
CA ILE A 309 -1.41 -20.70 -10.82
C ILE A 309 -2.20 -20.62 -12.12
N ASP A 310 -1.79 -21.36 -13.16
CA ASP A 310 -2.50 -21.40 -14.44
C ASP A 310 -3.95 -21.85 -14.23
N ARG A 311 -4.17 -22.89 -13.41
CA ARG A 311 -5.53 -23.38 -13.13
C ARG A 311 -6.37 -22.37 -12.33
N ILE A 312 -5.78 -21.62 -11.41
CA ILE A 312 -6.43 -20.51 -10.71
C ILE A 312 -6.84 -19.44 -11.72
N LEU A 313 -5.95 -19.04 -12.62
CA LEU A 313 -6.23 -18.00 -13.63
C LEU A 313 -7.28 -18.39 -14.68
N GLU A 314 -7.56 -19.67 -14.83
CA GLU A 314 -8.68 -20.18 -15.65
C GLU A 314 -10.06 -19.92 -14.98
N GLN A 315 -10.11 -19.61 -13.65
CA GLN A 315 -11.37 -19.40 -12.95
C GLN A 315 -11.97 -18.03 -13.26
N GLU A 316 -13.28 -17.99 -13.42
CA GLU A 316 -14.02 -16.77 -13.78
C GLU A 316 -13.94 -15.67 -12.72
N SER A 317 -13.79 -16.05 -11.45
CA SER A 317 -13.73 -15.13 -10.30
C SER A 317 -12.48 -14.27 -10.24
N VAL A 318 -11.35 -14.69 -10.84
CA VAL A 318 -10.06 -14.03 -10.67
C VAL A 318 -10.03 -12.62 -11.26
N ALA A 319 -10.47 -12.46 -12.50
CA ALA A 319 -10.41 -11.15 -13.16
C ALA A 319 -11.28 -10.10 -12.45
N PRO A 320 -12.56 -10.37 -12.08
CA PRO A 320 -13.36 -9.43 -11.29
C PRO A 320 -12.77 -9.14 -9.90
N PHE A 321 -12.19 -10.14 -9.24
CA PHE A 321 -11.58 -9.96 -7.92
C PHE A 321 -10.43 -8.95 -7.97
N ILE A 322 -9.47 -9.14 -8.87
CA ILE A 322 -8.33 -8.24 -9.02
C ILE A 322 -8.76 -6.86 -9.53
N ALA A 323 -9.65 -6.80 -10.54
CA ALA A 323 -10.17 -5.55 -11.04
C ALA A 323 -10.85 -4.73 -9.93
N ARG A 324 -11.62 -5.37 -9.05
CA ARG A 324 -12.25 -4.72 -7.89
C ARG A 324 -11.22 -4.21 -6.88
N LYS A 325 -10.21 -5.00 -6.53
CA LYS A 325 -9.12 -4.56 -5.63
C LYS A 325 -8.42 -3.31 -6.17
N VAL A 326 -8.09 -3.28 -7.46
CA VAL A 326 -7.48 -2.14 -8.13
C VAL A 326 -8.44 -0.93 -8.17
N ALA A 327 -9.69 -1.14 -8.55
CA ALA A 327 -10.67 -0.06 -8.65
C ALA A 327 -10.97 0.59 -7.29
N VAL A 328 -11.11 -0.20 -6.22
CA VAL A 328 -11.29 0.32 -4.84
C VAL A 328 -10.08 1.13 -4.38
N ARG A 329 -8.87 0.74 -4.78
CA ARG A 329 -7.64 1.44 -4.41
C ARG A 329 -7.40 2.75 -5.16
N PHE A 330 -7.80 2.81 -6.44
CA PHE A 330 -7.44 3.91 -7.34
C PHE A 330 -8.60 4.74 -7.83
N LEU A 331 -9.83 4.21 -7.88
CA LEU A 331 -11.00 4.90 -8.42
C LEU A 331 -11.95 5.40 -7.32
N SER A 332 -12.60 4.50 -6.60
CA SER A 332 -13.63 4.85 -5.60
C SER A 332 -13.82 3.71 -4.61
N PRO A 333 -14.21 3.97 -3.34
CA PRO A 333 -14.59 2.91 -2.41
C PRO A 333 -15.80 2.10 -2.92
N HIS A 334 -16.66 2.74 -3.69
CA HIS A 334 -17.87 2.17 -4.25
C HIS A 334 -17.80 2.22 -5.78
N VAL A 335 -17.52 1.08 -6.41
CA VAL A 335 -17.45 0.94 -7.87
C VAL A 335 -18.57 0.05 -8.33
N GLU A 336 -19.31 0.50 -9.34
CA GLU A 336 -20.41 -0.25 -9.93
C GLU A 336 -19.94 -1.57 -10.54
N ASP A 337 -20.76 -2.62 -10.38
CA ASP A 337 -20.44 -3.96 -10.89
C ASP A 337 -20.24 -3.99 -12.41
N ALA A 338 -20.95 -3.13 -13.15
CA ALA A 338 -20.77 -2.98 -14.60
C ALA A 338 -19.37 -2.48 -14.97
N THR A 339 -18.83 -1.53 -14.21
CA THR A 339 -17.45 -1.04 -14.40
C THR A 339 -16.43 -2.13 -14.09
N ILE A 340 -16.63 -2.88 -13.00
CA ILE A 340 -15.78 -4.01 -12.66
C ILE A 340 -15.83 -5.09 -13.75
N ALA A 341 -17.00 -5.45 -14.23
CA ALA A 341 -17.16 -6.46 -15.29
C ALA A 341 -16.42 -6.05 -16.58
N ARG A 342 -16.53 -4.79 -16.98
CA ARG A 342 -15.86 -4.25 -18.17
C ARG A 342 -14.33 -4.29 -18.02
N LEU A 343 -13.79 -3.84 -16.88
CA LEU A 343 -12.36 -3.89 -16.58
C LEU A 343 -11.84 -5.35 -16.52
N ALA A 344 -12.58 -6.23 -15.86
CA ALA A 344 -12.24 -7.64 -15.71
C ALA A 344 -12.18 -8.36 -17.05
N GLU A 345 -13.14 -8.10 -17.94
CA GLU A 345 -13.16 -8.72 -19.28
C GLU A 345 -11.94 -8.32 -20.11
N ARG A 346 -11.58 -7.04 -20.13
CA ARG A 346 -10.38 -6.57 -20.84
C ARG A 346 -9.09 -7.11 -20.20
N PHE A 347 -9.04 -7.14 -18.86
CA PHE A 347 -7.93 -7.70 -18.11
C PHE A 347 -7.72 -9.21 -18.42
N ARG A 348 -8.80 -9.99 -18.47
CA ARG A 348 -8.72 -11.40 -18.86
C ARG A 348 -8.24 -11.57 -20.29
N ARG A 349 -8.77 -10.78 -21.25
CA ARG A 349 -8.35 -10.80 -22.66
C ARG A 349 -6.89 -10.44 -22.89
N SER A 350 -6.35 -9.55 -22.09
CA SER A 350 -4.93 -9.17 -22.12
C SER A 350 -4.02 -10.23 -21.48
N ARG A 351 -4.54 -11.39 -21.11
CA ARG A 351 -3.84 -12.42 -20.34
C ARG A 351 -3.35 -11.93 -18.99
N TYR A 352 -4.21 -11.15 -18.32
CA TYR A 352 -3.96 -10.61 -16.99
C TYR A 352 -2.77 -9.61 -16.94
N ASP A 353 -2.58 -8.83 -17.99
CA ASP A 353 -1.59 -7.77 -18.02
C ASP A 353 -2.03 -6.57 -17.18
N MET A 354 -1.28 -6.28 -16.11
CA MET A 354 -1.59 -5.18 -15.19
C MET A 354 -1.46 -3.80 -15.85
N ARG A 355 -0.61 -3.64 -16.88
CA ARG A 355 -0.51 -2.37 -17.62
C ARG A 355 -1.82 -2.06 -18.32
N THR A 356 -2.40 -3.05 -18.99
CA THR A 356 -3.71 -2.93 -19.62
C THR A 356 -4.79 -2.57 -18.60
N LEU A 357 -4.84 -3.24 -17.46
CA LEU A 357 -5.84 -2.96 -16.43
C LEU A 357 -5.72 -1.52 -15.90
N MET A 358 -4.50 -1.07 -15.60
CA MET A 358 -4.27 0.28 -15.07
C MET A 358 -4.53 1.36 -16.13
N HIS A 359 -4.13 1.14 -17.39
CA HIS A 359 -4.41 2.05 -18.48
C HIS A 359 -5.93 2.20 -18.69
N ASP A 360 -6.66 1.08 -18.77
CA ASP A 360 -8.11 1.08 -18.93
C ASP A 360 -8.83 1.77 -17.77
N LEU A 361 -8.32 1.62 -16.54
CA LEU A 361 -8.86 2.29 -15.37
C LEU A 361 -8.64 3.80 -15.46
N PHE A 362 -7.42 4.26 -15.70
CA PHE A 362 -7.07 5.68 -15.68
C PHE A 362 -7.65 6.46 -16.87
N THR A 363 -7.89 5.78 -17.99
CA THR A 363 -8.55 6.40 -19.17
C THR A 363 -10.06 6.22 -19.19
N SER A 364 -10.63 5.57 -18.19
CA SER A 364 -12.09 5.37 -18.11
C SER A 364 -12.83 6.66 -17.78
N PRO A 365 -14.06 6.83 -18.31
CA PRO A 365 -14.92 7.97 -17.95
C PRO A 365 -15.19 8.06 -16.45
N GLU A 366 -15.28 6.91 -15.79
CA GLU A 366 -15.51 6.84 -14.34
C GLU A 366 -14.37 7.46 -13.55
N PHE A 367 -13.11 7.31 -14.00
CA PHE A 367 -11.96 7.86 -13.31
C PHE A 367 -11.92 9.38 -13.29
N THR A 368 -12.39 10.02 -14.35
CA THR A 368 -12.49 11.48 -14.45
C THR A 368 -13.90 12.00 -14.17
N SER A 369 -14.76 11.17 -13.58
CA SER A 369 -16.10 11.58 -13.18
C SER A 369 -16.12 12.40 -11.89
N PRO A 370 -17.14 13.25 -11.68
CA PRO A 370 -17.33 13.94 -10.40
C PRO A 370 -17.38 13.00 -9.19
N ALA A 371 -17.90 11.78 -9.36
CA ALA A 371 -17.99 10.77 -8.31
C ALA A 371 -16.62 10.22 -7.88
N ALA A 372 -15.62 10.26 -8.76
CA ALA A 372 -14.26 9.85 -8.44
C ALA A 372 -13.43 10.96 -7.78
N TYR A 373 -13.81 12.23 -7.99
CA TYR A 373 -13.04 13.35 -7.49
C TYR A 373 -13.00 13.36 -5.96
N ARG A 374 -11.78 13.23 -5.39
CA ARG A 374 -11.55 13.16 -3.94
C ARG A 374 -12.42 12.11 -3.21
N ALA A 375 -12.76 11.03 -3.89
CA ALA A 375 -13.57 9.96 -3.32
C ALA A 375 -12.79 9.02 -2.40
N LEU A 376 -11.47 9.04 -2.44
CA LEU A 376 -10.61 8.18 -1.65
C LEU A 376 -9.89 8.94 -0.55
N LEU A 377 -9.84 8.35 0.63
CA LEU A 377 -9.02 8.82 1.72
C LEU A 377 -7.56 8.38 1.53
N LYS A 378 -6.61 9.28 1.77
CA LYS A 378 -5.20 8.90 1.86
C LYS A 378 -4.99 7.96 3.04
N SER A 379 -4.38 6.80 2.79
CA SER A 379 -3.89 5.95 3.88
C SER A 379 -2.87 6.71 4.74
N PRO A 380 -2.57 6.28 5.97
CA PRO A 380 -1.58 6.96 6.80
C PRO A 380 -0.23 7.16 6.11
N VAL A 381 0.28 6.15 5.42
CA VAL A 381 1.54 6.26 4.66
C VAL A 381 1.39 7.28 3.53
N GLU A 382 0.31 7.23 2.74
CA GLU A 382 0.07 8.19 1.68
C GLU A 382 -0.03 9.63 2.21
N TYR A 383 -0.69 9.83 3.34
CA TYR A 383 -0.82 11.14 3.97
C TYR A 383 0.54 11.69 4.40
N MET A 384 1.33 10.90 5.13
CA MET A 384 2.61 11.34 5.67
C MET A 384 3.65 11.59 4.57
N VAL A 385 3.72 10.69 3.59
CA VAL A 385 4.62 10.85 2.43
C VAL A 385 4.20 12.04 1.58
N SER A 386 2.89 12.24 1.35
CA SER A 386 2.37 13.41 0.64
C SER A 386 2.75 14.72 1.33
N ALA A 387 2.61 14.80 2.65
CA ALA A 387 3.01 15.98 3.42
C ALA A 387 4.52 16.24 3.32
N ALA A 388 5.35 15.19 3.43
CA ALA A 388 6.80 15.32 3.30
C ALA A 388 7.21 15.78 1.88
N LYS A 389 6.54 15.28 0.84
CA LYS A 389 6.80 15.62 -0.56
C LYS A 389 6.46 17.07 -0.88
N VAL A 390 5.34 17.58 -0.36
CA VAL A 390 4.94 19.00 -0.50
C VAL A 390 6.07 19.97 -0.06
N PHE A 391 6.82 19.60 0.97
CA PHE A 391 7.93 20.41 1.49
C PHE A 391 9.30 20.01 0.94
N GLY A 392 9.40 18.99 0.08
CA GLY A 392 10.68 18.44 -0.34
C GLY A 392 11.54 18.00 0.84
N ALA A 393 10.93 17.40 1.87
CA ALA A 393 11.53 17.16 3.19
C ALA A 393 11.68 15.65 3.53
N PRO A 394 12.63 14.93 2.89
CA PRO A 394 12.83 13.50 3.15
C PRO A 394 13.20 13.19 4.61
N GLN A 395 13.77 14.14 5.34
CA GLN A 395 14.07 13.99 6.77
C GLN A 395 12.81 13.73 7.63
N LEU A 396 11.61 14.04 7.13
CA LEU A 396 10.35 13.72 7.80
C LEU A 396 10.02 12.21 7.80
N ALA A 397 10.76 11.38 7.05
CA ALA A 397 10.54 9.93 7.02
C ALA A 397 10.60 9.31 8.42
N LYS A 398 11.54 9.70 9.26
CA LYS A 398 11.64 9.21 10.65
C LYS A 398 10.45 9.62 11.51
N LEU A 399 9.89 10.80 11.30
CA LEU A 399 8.66 11.23 11.96
C LEU A 399 7.46 10.42 11.45
N ALA A 400 7.37 10.20 10.13
CA ALA A 400 6.31 9.42 9.51
C ALA A 400 6.24 8.01 10.09
N ILE A 401 7.38 7.32 10.24
CA ILE A 401 7.42 5.97 10.81
C ILE A 401 6.89 5.95 12.24
N ARG A 402 7.35 6.86 13.10
CA ARG A 402 6.87 6.94 14.49
C ARG A 402 5.38 7.25 14.60
N SER A 403 4.85 8.00 13.66
CA SER A 403 3.43 8.40 13.63
C SER A 403 2.53 7.36 12.99
N GLY A 404 3.06 6.53 12.06
CA GLY A 404 2.30 5.58 11.26
C GLY A 404 1.54 4.55 12.10
N GLN A 405 2.17 4.03 13.15
CA GLN A 405 1.52 3.09 14.06
C GLN A 405 0.31 3.72 14.78
N GLY A 406 0.44 4.95 15.23
CA GLY A 406 -0.66 5.68 15.87
C GLY A 406 -1.81 6.02 14.91
N MET A 407 -1.54 6.07 13.60
CA MET A 407 -2.52 6.22 12.53
C MET A 407 -3.09 4.88 12.03
N GLY A 408 -2.56 3.73 12.49
CA GLY A 408 -3.02 2.39 12.13
C GLY A 408 -2.30 1.75 10.93
N GLN A 409 -1.23 2.35 10.40
CA GLN A 409 -0.44 1.75 9.32
C GLN A 409 1.06 1.82 9.60
N ALA A 410 1.65 0.70 9.97
CA ALA A 410 3.10 0.53 10.06
C ALA A 410 3.57 -0.35 8.88
N LEU A 411 4.49 0.15 8.06
CA LEU A 411 5.05 -0.62 6.95
C LEU A 411 5.70 -1.91 7.47
N PHE A 412 5.53 -3.02 6.76
CA PHE A 412 6.06 -4.35 7.10
C PHE A 412 5.52 -4.97 8.40
N ASP A 413 4.48 -4.36 9.01
CA ASP A 413 3.84 -4.84 10.24
C ASP A 413 2.30 -4.81 10.05
N PRO A 414 1.74 -5.63 9.14
CA PRO A 414 0.31 -5.66 8.86
C PRO A 414 -0.46 -6.24 10.06
N PRO A 415 -1.71 -5.79 10.29
CA PRO A 415 -2.53 -6.29 11.39
C PRO A 415 -3.00 -7.74 11.19
N SER A 416 -3.01 -8.22 9.95
CA SER A 416 -3.40 -9.59 9.58
C SER A 416 -2.86 -9.97 8.21
N VAL A 417 -3.08 -11.23 7.79
CA VAL A 417 -2.76 -11.73 6.45
C VAL A 417 -3.52 -10.97 5.36
N GLY A 418 -4.71 -10.47 5.67
CA GLY A 418 -5.52 -9.66 4.75
C GLY A 418 -5.02 -8.23 4.55
N GLY A 419 -3.94 -7.83 5.21
CA GLY A 419 -3.34 -6.49 5.06
C GLY A 419 -3.98 -5.44 5.95
N TRP A 420 -3.89 -4.21 5.52
CA TRP A 420 -4.47 -3.05 6.21
C TRP A 420 -5.87 -2.75 5.69
N PRO A 421 -6.73 -2.13 6.52
CA PRO A 421 -8.01 -1.63 6.07
C PRO A 421 -7.85 -0.51 5.04
N GLU A 422 -8.94 -0.11 4.41
CA GLU A 422 -8.93 0.98 3.42
C GLU A 422 -10.03 2.02 3.71
N ASN A 423 -9.87 3.20 3.12
CA ASN A 423 -10.81 4.31 3.10
C ASN A 423 -11.34 4.70 4.50
N GLU A 424 -12.64 4.65 4.75
CA GLU A 424 -13.30 5.12 5.98
C GLU A 424 -12.70 4.49 7.25
N SER A 425 -12.18 3.29 7.14
CA SER A 425 -11.53 2.59 8.27
C SER A 425 -10.28 3.32 8.81
N TRP A 426 -9.72 4.26 8.05
CA TRP A 426 -8.62 5.12 8.49
C TRP A 426 -9.07 6.31 9.33
N ILE A 427 -10.39 6.53 9.52
CA ILE A 427 -10.93 7.65 10.28
C ILE A 427 -11.53 7.17 11.60
N SER A 428 -10.92 7.61 12.67
CA SER A 428 -11.41 7.54 14.04
C SER A 428 -10.91 8.78 14.79
N SER A 429 -11.43 9.05 15.98
CA SER A 429 -10.92 10.16 16.81
C SER A 429 -9.42 10.05 17.04
N ASN A 430 -8.93 8.84 17.34
CA ASN A 430 -7.51 8.60 17.63
C ASN A 430 -6.63 8.79 16.40
N THR A 431 -7.04 8.26 15.24
CA THR A 431 -6.25 8.38 14.01
C THR A 431 -6.25 9.80 13.47
N MET A 432 -7.35 10.53 13.61
CA MET A 432 -7.40 11.95 13.25
C MET A 432 -6.53 12.81 14.19
N LEU A 433 -6.54 12.56 15.50
CA LEU A 433 -5.62 13.22 16.41
C LEU A 433 -4.16 12.91 16.06
N ALA A 434 -3.85 11.66 15.71
CA ALA A 434 -2.50 11.29 15.26
C ALA A 434 -2.07 12.03 13.98
N ARG A 435 -3.00 12.25 13.02
CA ARG A 435 -2.75 13.05 11.81
C ARG A 435 -2.48 14.52 12.15
N ILE A 436 -3.26 15.12 13.03
CA ILE A 436 -3.04 16.50 13.50
C ILE A 436 -1.69 16.64 14.21
N ASN A 437 -1.37 15.72 15.11
CA ASN A 437 -0.09 15.72 15.83
C ASN A 437 1.09 15.55 14.85
N PHE A 438 0.96 14.70 13.85
CA PHE A 438 1.97 14.57 12.79
C PHE A 438 2.14 15.87 12.02
N ALA A 439 1.06 16.52 11.57
CA ALA A 439 1.12 17.77 10.84
C ALA A 439 1.85 18.85 11.64
N ALA A 440 1.47 19.04 12.91
CA ALA A 440 2.11 20.01 13.81
C ALA A 440 3.61 19.69 14.00
N ALA A 441 3.97 18.43 14.24
CA ALA A 441 5.35 18.01 14.42
C ALA A 441 6.17 18.13 13.14
N ALA A 442 5.59 17.84 11.97
CA ALA A 442 6.24 18.00 10.67
C ALA A 442 6.59 19.46 10.41
N ILE A 443 5.61 20.37 10.59
CA ILE A 443 5.84 21.82 10.43
C ILE A 443 6.89 22.33 11.43
N ALA A 444 6.89 21.84 12.67
CA ALA A 444 7.87 22.24 13.68
C ALA A 444 9.31 21.81 13.33
N GLN A 445 9.48 20.68 12.64
CA GLN A 445 10.81 20.19 12.23
C GLN A 445 11.39 20.91 11.00
N LEU A 446 10.58 21.64 10.23
CA LEU A 446 11.04 22.38 9.07
C LEU A 446 11.73 23.68 9.52
N ARG A 447 12.93 23.94 9.00
CA ARG A 447 13.65 25.22 9.25
C ARG A 447 12.88 26.38 8.64
N THR A 448 12.45 26.23 7.41
CA THR A 448 11.63 27.19 6.66
C THR A 448 10.42 26.48 6.07
N VAL A 449 9.31 27.17 5.98
CA VAL A 449 8.14 26.72 5.23
C VAL A 449 7.96 27.65 4.03
N PRO A 450 7.58 27.13 2.85
CA PRO A 450 7.27 27.99 1.71
C PRO A 450 6.05 28.86 2.02
N ARG A 451 5.88 29.96 1.27
CA ARG A 451 4.65 30.74 1.39
C ARG A 451 3.45 29.87 0.97
N PRO A 452 2.40 29.80 1.77
CA PRO A 452 1.26 28.94 1.48
C PRO A 452 0.24 29.59 0.54
N ASP A 453 0.48 30.82 0.06
CA ASP A 453 -0.50 31.59 -0.71
C ASP A 453 -0.96 30.85 -1.98
N ASP A 454 -0.07 30.08 -2.61
CA ASP A 454 -0.40 29.25 -3.79
C ASP A 454 -0.70 27.78 -3.45
N ALA A 455 -0.52 27.39 -2.18
CA ALA A 455 -0.65 25.98 -1.79
C ALA A 455 -2.05 25.41 -2.06
N HIS A 456 -3.07 26.20 -1.86
CA HIS A 456 -4.45 25.78 -2.14
C HIS A 456 -4.73 25.64 -3.64
N ALA A 457 -4.11 26.46 -4.49
CA ALA A 457 -4.23 26.32 -5.94
C ALA A 457 -3.48 25.09 -6.43
N VAL A 458 -2.24 24.90 -5.99
CA VAL A 458 -1.39 23.80 -6.45
C VAL A 458 -1.81 22.44 -5.90
N PHE A 459 -2.06 22.33 -4.59
CA PHE A 459 -2.26 21.03 -3.94
C PHE A 459 -3.73 20.68 -3.69
N LEU A 460 -4.63 21.68 -3.75
CA LEU A 460 -6.05 21.53 -3.42
C LEU A 460 -6.96 21.99 -4.57
N ASP A 461 -6.43 22.13 -5.80
CA ASP A 461 -7.18 22.49 -7.02
C ASP A 461 -7.98 23.81 -6.87
N ALA A 462 -7.50 24.74 -6.08
CA ALA A 462 -8.22 25.94 -5.67
C ALA A 462 -9.63 25.69 -5.09
N THR A 463 -9.94 24.45 -4.74
CA THR A 463 -11.26 24.04 -4.25
C THR A 463 -11.20 23.85 -2.75
N LEU A 464 -11.66 24.86 -2.00
CA LEU A 464 -11.68 24.86 -0.54
C LEU A 464 -13.11 25.07 -0.03
N GLY A 465 -13.48 24.29 0.97
CA GLY A 465 -14.72 24.51 1.70
C GLY A 465 -14.68 25.83 2.51
N PRO A 466 -15.85 26.44 2.80
CA PRO A 466 -15.94 27.71 3.52
C PRO A 466 -15.23 27.69 4.86
N GLN A 467 -15.16 26.54 5.47
CA GLN A 467 -14.51 26.34 6.77
C GLN A 467 -12.99 26.39 6.67
N THR A 468 -12.40 25.68 5.68
CA THR A 468 -10.96 25.70 5.42
C THR A 468 -10.51 27.11 5.07
N LEU A 469 -11.28 27.82 4.23
CA LEU A 469 -11.04 29.24 3.89
C LEU A 469 -11.04 30.14 5.13
N ARG A 470 -12.02 29.97 6.03
CA ARG A 470 -12.08 30.74 7.28
C ARG A 470 -10.83 30.52 8.13
N LEU A 471 -10.46 29.23 8.35
CA LEU A 471 -9.30 28.89 9.16
C LEU A 471 -7.98 29.43 8.55
N LEU A 472 -7.86 29.41 7.23
CA LEU A 472 -6.72 29.99 6.53
C LEU A 472 -6.63 31.50 6.70
N ASN A 473 -7.78 32.21 6.66
CA ASN A 473 -7.84 33.63 6.88
C ASN A 473 -7.56 34.03 8.34
N GLU A 474 -7.93 33.20 9.31
CA GLU A 474 -7.64 33.38 10.73
C GLU A 474 -6.19 33.01 11.11
N ALA A 475 -5.49 32.30 10.24
CA ALA A 475 -4.10 31.92 10.49
C ALA A 475 -3.14 33.10 10.18
N HIS A 476 -2.46 33.58 11.23
CA HIS A 476 -1.65 34.79 11.18
C HIS A 476 -0.21 34.59 10.68
N ASP A 477 0.24 33.33 10.54
CA ASP A 477 1.58 32.99 10.08
C ASP A 477 1.56 31.77 9.16
N ASP A 478 2.63 31.62 8.35
CA ASP A 478 2.75 30.56 7.34
C ASP A 478 2.74 29.16 7.94
N ARG A 479 3.30 28.96 9.13
CA ARG A 479 3.31 27.65 9.81
C ARG A 479 1.90 27.23 10.21
N ARG A 480 1.09 28.14 10.72
CA ARG A 480 -0.33 27.88 11.05
C ARG A 480 -1.14 27.61 9.79
N ARG A 481 -0.94 28.39 8.73
CA ARG A 481 -1.60 28.15 7.44
C ARG A 481 -1.29 26.77 6.90
N TRP A 482 -0.01 26.35 6.91
CA TRP A 482 0.37 24.99 6.51
C TRP A 482 -0.23 23.90 7.41
N THR A 483 -0.33 24.15 8.70
CA THR A 483 -1.02 23.21 9.60
C THR A 483 -2.48 23.06 9.21
N VAL A 484 -3.18 24.15 8.88
CA VAL A 484 -4.56 24.11 8.36
C VAL A 484 -4.62 23.31 7.06
N VAL A 485 -3.74 23.58 6.09
CA VAL A 485 -3.68 22.84 4.81
C VAL A 485 -3.51 21.34 5.04
N LEU A 486 -2.53 20.92 5.84
CA LEU A 486 -2.29 19.50 6.09
C LEU A 486 -3.44 18.81 6.86
N CYS A 487 -4.18 19.55 7.68
CA CYS A 487 -5.26 19.01 8.50
C CYS A 487 -6.65 19.11 7.83
N CYS A 488 -6.80 19.91 6.77
CA CYS A 488 -8.10 20.09 6.12
C CYS A 488 -8.59 18.81 5.43
N SER A 489 -9.91 18.70 5.25
CA SER A 489 -10.54 17.55 4.57
C SER A 489 -9.99 17.35 3.17
N GLU A 490 -9.79 18.44 2.46
CA GLU A 490 -9.35 18.44 1.07
C GLU A 490 -7.97 17.81 0.90
N PHE A 491 -7.06 18.01 1.87
CA PHE A 491 -5.74 17.38 1.85
C PHE A 491 -5.76 15.92 2.31
N GLN A 492 -6.72 15.52 3.16
CA GLN A 492 -6.88 14.12 3.58
C GLN A 492 -7.34 13.22 2.41
N LEU A 493 -7.98 13.79 1.42
CA LEU A 493 -8.54 13.09 0.27
C LEU A 493 -7.59 13.11 -0.94
N LYS A 494 -7.80 12.15 -1.84
CA LYS A 494 -7.07 12.04 -3.11
C LYS A 494 -8.01 11.75 -4.27
#